data_e73778a6870f291c60e009ae16fc74b4
#
_entry.id   e73778a6870f291c60e009ae16fc74b4
#
_cell.length_a   1.000
_cell.length_b   1.000
_cell.length_c   1.000
_cell.angle_alpha   90.00
_cell.angle_beta   90.00
_cell.angle_gamma   90.00
#
_symmetry.space_group_name_H-M   'P 1'
#
loop_
_entity.id
_entity.type
_entity.pdbx_description
1 polymer ?
#
loop_
_entity_poly.entity_id
_entity_poly.type
_entity_poly.pdbx_seq_one_letter_code
_entity_poly.pdbx_strand_id
1 'polypeptide(L)'
;MGSTEPTQRPLRLAILEADTPIPSVLAKYGPYGSVFANLFRQACAPEPLESQLELSSHDIVHDLDSYPDPETLDAVLITGSKHSAFEYDEWIVRLVAYTKRLLEQPAREDGRAPVRVIGVCFGHQIIGRAMGAPVGRSDRGWELSVIDMALTDEGKRIFGGETLKIHHMHRDIIFEYPKGTIPLAHTAVCATQAMYIPKRMIALQGHPEFTEDMVRAILEMRHDGGIIPDGVFEDAMGRVADAHDGVAIARAFLKFLRE
;
A
#
# COMPACT_ATOMS: atom_id res chain seq x y z
N MET A 1 11.75 -24.24 -33.88
CA MET A 1 12.39 -24.43 -32.58
C MET A 1 12.00 -23.27 -31.72
N GLY A 2 10.98 -23.43 -30.87
CA GLY A 2 10.53 -22.38 -29.97
C GLY A 2 11.52 -22.26 -28.83
N SER A 3 12.17 -21.12 -28.71
CA SER A 3 12.92 -20.74 -27.52
C SER A 3 11.92 -20.55 -26.38
N THR A 4 11.81 -21.54 -25.51
CA THR A 4 11.17 -21.34 -24.20
C THR A 4 12.05 -20.37 -23.43
N GLU A 5 11.62 -19.11 -23.31
CA GLU A 5 12.24 -18.22 -22.30
C GLU A 5 12.22 -18.94 -20.95
N PRO A 6 13.32 -18.86 -20.17
CA PRO A 6 13.32 -19.45 -18.84
C PRO A 6 12.19 -18.85 -18.04
N THR A 7 11.24 -19.67 -17.62
CA THR A 7 10.15 -19.24 -16.72
C THR A 7 10.78 -18.64 -15.48
N GLN A 8 10.65 -17.32 -15.32
CA GLN A 8 11.13 -16.64 -14.10
C GLN A 8 10.41 -17.27 -12.90
N ARG A 9 11.17 -17.59 -11.86
CA ARG A 9 10.56 -18.11 -10.62
C ARG A 9 9.59 -17.09 -10.02
N PRO A 10 8.56 -17.54 -9.29
CA PRO A 10 7.72 -16.65 -8.49
C PRO A 10 8.56 -15.81 -7.53
N LEU A 11 8.19 -14.54 -7.35
CA LEU A 11 8.84 -13.66 -6.38
C LEU A 11 8.23 -13.87 -4.99
N ARG A 12 9.06 -13.97 -3.97
CA ARG A 12 8.65 -14.15 -2.58
C ARG A 12 8.31 -12.77 -2.00
N LEU A 13 7.00 -12.52 -1.81
CA LEU A 13 6.45 -11.29 -1.29
C LEU A 13 5.84 -11.54 0.09
N ALA A 14 6.44 -10.93 1.12
CA ALA A 14 5.87 -10.91 2.46
C ALA A 14 4.91 -9.72 2.62
N ILE A 15 3.69 -9.98 3.10
CA ILE A 15 2.69 -8.98 3.44
C ILE A 15 2.74 -8.76 4.95
N LEU A 16 3.18 -7.59 5.38
CA LEU A 16 3.18 -7.17 6.78
C LEU A 16 1.82 -6.56 7.12
N GLU A 17 1.02 -7.30 7.85
CA GLU A 17 -0.33 -6.91 8.25
C GLU A 17 -0.25 -5.96 9.45
N ALA A 18 -0.45 -4.68 9.19
CA ALA A 18 -0.36 -3.59 10.19
C ALA A 18 -1.70 -3.32 10.89
N ASP A 19 -2.71 -4.13 10.64
CA ASP A 19 -4.03 -4.08 11.29
C ASP A 19 -4.81 -5.38 11.06
N THR A 20 -5.87 -5.53 11.84
CA THR A 20 -6.92 -6.54 11.60
C THR A 20 -8.14 -5.85 10.99
N PRO A 21 -8.71 -6.35 9.88
CA PRO A 21 -9.95 -5.81 9.31
C PRO A 21 -11.09 -5.80 10.33
N ILE A 22 -12.05 -4.87 10.17
CA ILE A 22 -13.27 -4.86 10.98
C ILE A 22 -14.02 -6.19 10.83
N PRO A 23 -14.82 -6.63 11.84
CA PRO A 23 -15.40 -7.99 11.87
C PRO A 23 -16.17 -8.39 10.61
N SER A 24 -16.95 -7.48 10.02
CA SER A 24 -17.72 -7.76 8.79
C SER A 24 -16.83 -7.97 7.57
N VAL A 25 -15.74 -7.21 7.46
CA VAL A 25 -14.74 -7.33 6.38
C VAL A 25 -13.92 -8.60 6.58
N LEU A 26 -13.45 -8.86 7.81
CA LEU A 26 -12.70 -10.06 8.16
C LEU A 26 -13.48 -11.34 7.85
N ALA A 27 -14.79 -11.37 8.20
CA ALA A 27 -15.65 -12.53 7.94
C ALA A 27 -15.84 -12.80 6.44
N LYS A 28 -15.88 -11.76 5.60
CA LYS A 28 -16.14 -11.89 4.16
C LYS A 28 -14.86 -12.09 3.34
N TYR A 29 -13.78 -11.41 3.68
CA TYR A 29 -12.58 -11.29 2.87
C TYR A 29 -11.32 -11.90 3.52
N GLY A 30 -11.39 -12.27 4.79
CA GLY A 30 -10.23 -12.71 5.57
C GLY A 30 -9.34 -11.56 6.04
N PRO A 31 -8.12 -11.86 6.53
CA PRO A 31 -7.14 -10.87 6.92
C PRO A 31 -6.62 -10.09 5.72
N TYR A 32 -5.90 -8.99 5.95
CA TYR A 32 -5.40 -8.12 4.86
C TYR A 32 -4.50 -8.86 3.86
N GLY A 33 -3.75 -9.86 4.29
CA GLY A 33 -2.99 -10.71 3.38
C GLY A 33 -3.85 -11.41 2.35
N SER A 34 -5.04 -11.90 2.75
CA SER A 34 -6.02 -12.49 1.83
C SER A 34 -6.63 -11.45 0.88
N VAL A 35 -6.88 -10.24 1.37
CA VAL A 35 -7.39 -9.12 0.55
C VAL A 35 -6.38 -8.76 -0.54
N PHE A 36 -5.09 -8.60 -0.19
CA PHE A 36 -4.04 -8.34 -1.17
C PHE A 36 -3.79 -9.52 -2.12
N ALA A 37 -3.86 -10.76 -1.62
CA ALA A 37 -3.77 -11.96 -2.48
C ALA A 37 -4.89 -11.97 -3.54
N ASN A 38 -6.11 -11.58 -3.18
CA ASN A 38 -7.21 -11.46 -4.13
C ASN A 38 -6.99 -10.34 -5.16
N LEU A 39 -6.49 -9.18 -4.73
CA LEU A 39 -6.12 -8.09 -5.63
C LEU A 39 -5.04 -8.52 -6.62
N PHE A 40 -3.95 -9.15 -6.16
CA PHE A 40 -2.88 -9.63 -7.03
C PHE A 40 -3.36 -10.75 -7.97
N ARG A 41 -4.26 -11.63 -7.54
CA ARG A 41 -4.87 -12.64 -8.42
C ARG A 41 -5.61 -12.01 -9.59
N GLN A 42 -6.36 -10.93 -9.35
CA GLN A 42 -7.02 -10.18 -10.43
C GLN A 42 -6.00 -9.48 -11.34
N ALA A 43 -4.92 -8.95 -10.77
CA ALA A 43 -3.87 -8.28 -11.54
C ALA A 43 -3.05 -9.23 -12.42
N CYS A 44 -2.82 -10.46 -11.96
CA CYS A 44 -2.10 -11.50 -12.70
C CYS A 44 -2.92 -12.14 -13.82
N ALA A 45 -4.27 -12.07 -13.75
CA ALA A 45 -5.12 -12.74 -14.72
C ALA A 45 -4.74 -12.40 -16.18
N PRO A 46 -4.71 -13.40 -17.12
CA PRO A 46 -5.17 -14.77 -16.95
C PRO A 46 -4.18 -15.74 -16.30
N GLU A 47 -2.94 -15.33 -16.01
CA GLU A 47 -1.95 -16.20 -15.41
C GLU A 47 -2.27 -16.48 -13.92
N PRO A 48 -1.98 -17.69 -13.40
CA PRO A 48 -2.13 -17.99 -12.00
C PRO A 48 -1.24 -17.10 -11.12
N LEU A 49 -1.76 -16.64 -9.98
CA LEU A 49 -0.98 -15.85 -9.01
C LEU A 49 0.31 -16.55 -8.59
N GLU A 50 0.25 -17.84 -8.36
CA GLU A 50 1.34 -18.70 -7.89
C GLU A 50 2.48 -18.81 -8.90
N SER A 51 2.22 -18.51 -10.18
CA SER A 51 3.27 -18.42 -11.21
C SER A 51 4.08 -17.12 -11.12
N GLN A 52 3.52 -16.09 -10.46
CA GLN A 52 4.10 -14.76 -10.35
C GLN A 52 4.64 -14.45 -8.96
N LEU A 53 3.90 -14.82 -7.92
CA LEU A 53 4.19 -14.50 -6.52
C LEU A 53 4.00 -15.72 -5.61
N GLU A 54 4.93 -15.88 -4.68
CA GLU A 54 4.82 -16.71 -3.48
C GLU A 54 4.55 -15.75 -2.31
N LEU A 55 3.34 -15.78 -1.76
CA LEU A 55 2.89 -14.86 -0.73
C LEU A 55 3.05 -15.47 0.66
N SER A 56 3.51 -14.66 1.62
CA SER A 56 3.42 -14.95 3.06
C SER A 56 2.81 -13.75 3.78
N SER A 57 2.09 -14.01 4.87
CA SER A 57 1.45 -12.98 5.70
C SER A 57 1.99 -13.02 7.12
N HIS A 58 2.20 -11.84 7.70
CA HIS A 58 2.84 -11.65 9.00
C HIS A 58 2.07 -10.61 9.80
N ASP A 59 1.44 -11.01 10.90
CA ASP A 59 0.79 -10.10 11.84
C ASP A 59 1.86 -9.42 12.71
N ILE A 60 2.22 -8.20 12.35
CA ILE A 60 3.27 -7.43 13.02
C ILE A 60 2.76 -6.58 14.19
N VAL A 61 1.45 -6.58 14.41
CA VAL A 61 0.81 -5.85 15.52
C VAL A 61 0.78 -6.70 16.80
N HIS A 62 0.37 -7.96 16.67
CA HIS A 62 0.19 -8.85 17.81
C HIS A 62 1.35 -9.80 18.04
N ASP A 63 2.18 -10.05 17.01
CA ASP A 63 3.38 -10.87 17.08
C ASP A 63 4.61 -10.06 16.63
N LEU A 64 5.32 -9.50 17.62
CA LEU A 64 6.50 -8.67 17.40
C LEU A 64 7.71 -9.44 16.85
N ASP A 65 7.66 -10.75 16.87
CA ASP A 65 8.73 -11.63 16.36
C ASP A 65 8.41 -12.21 14.98
N SER A 66 7.23 -11.87 14.40
CA SER A 66 6.78 -12.37 13.10
C SER A 66 7.47 -11.73 11.88
N TYR A 67 8.39 -10.79 12.08
CA TYR A 67 9.10 -10.16 10.97
C TYR A 67 9.93 -11.18 10.19
N PRO A 68 9.68 -11.34 8.87
CA PRO A 68 10.42 -12.30 8.07
C PRO A 68 11.88 -11.88 7.87
N ASP A 69 12.77 -12.86 7.69
CA ASP A 69 14.17 -12.59 7.35
C ASP A 69 14.25 -11.98 5.93
N PRO A 70 14.78 -10.75 5.77
CA PRO A 70 14.94 -10.13 4.45
C PRO A 70 15.73 -10.96 3.45
N GLU A 71 16.66 -11.80 3.91
CA GLU A 71 17.47 -12.66 3.02
C GLU A 71 16.63 -13.75 2.34
N THR A 72 15.47 -14.07 2.87
CA THR A 72 14.55 -15.05 2.28
C THR A 72 13.57 -14.46 1.28
N LEU A 73 13.50 -13.12 1.15
CA LEU A 73 12.47 -12.39 0.41
C LEU A 73 13.00 -11.73 -0.86
N ASP A 74 12.11 -11.42 -1.77
CA ASP A 74 12.34 -10.54 -2.90
C ASP A 74 11.64 -9.18 -2.71
N ALA A 75 10.53 -9.17 -1.95
CA ALA A 75 9.78 -7.95 -1.65
C ALA A 75 9.00 -8.03 -0.33
N VAL A 76 8.64 -6.86 0.16
CA VAL A 76 7.75 -6.66 1.31
C VAL A 76 6.64 -5.67 0.92
N LEU A 77 5.40 -5.97 1.31
CA LEU A 77 4.26 -5.05 1.25
C LEU A 77 3.81 -4.73 2.67
N ILE A 78 3.72 -3.44 3.00
CA ILE A 78 3.20 -2.94 4.28
C ILE A 78 1.78 -2.45 4.05
N THR A 79 0.81 -3.02 4.76
CA THR A 79 -0.62 -2.72 4.58
C THR A 79 -1.02 -1.37 5.17
N GLY A 80 -2.25 -0.95 4.91
CA GLY A 80 -2.95 0.08 5.67
C GLY A 80 -3.19 -0.32 7.12
N SER A 81 -3.55 0.67 7.95
CA SER A 81 -3.88 0.50 9.36
C SER A 81 -4.84 1.58 9.85
N LYS A 82 -5.60 1.29 10.92
CA LYS A 82 -6.36 2.29 11.68
C LYS A 82 -5.47 3.13 12.61
N HIS A 83 -4.27 2.67 12.90
CA HIS A 83 -3.30 3.36 13.76
C HIS A 83 -2.63 4.52 13.04
N SER A 84 -2.07 5.46 13.78
CA SER A 84 -1.33 6.60 13.24
C SER A 84 0.16 6.30 13.15
N ALA A 85 0.74 6.41 11.94
CA ALA A 85 2.13 6.03 11.68
C ALA A 85 3.17 6.90 12.42
N PHE A 86 2.75 8.01 13.01
CA PHE A 86 3.60 8.91 13.81
C PHE A 86 3.60 8.58 15.31
N GLU A 87 2.78 7.62 15.77
CA GLU A 87 2.76 7.18 17.17
C GLU A 87 3.99 6.34 17.53
N TYR A 88 4.16 6.10 18.84
CA TYR A 88 5.37 5.48 19.41
C TYR A 88 5.08 4.12 20.04
N ASP A 89 3.97 3.46 19.65
CA ASP A 89 3.73 2.07 20.02
C ASP A 89 4.91 1.20 19.58
N GLU A 90 5.28 0.23 20.40
CA GLU A 90 6.47 -0.58 20.17
C GLU A 90 6.51 -1.24 18.80
N TRP A 91 5.38 -1.79 18.33
CA TRP A 91 5.28 -2.42 17.03
C TRP A 91 5.48 -1.42 15.88
N ILE A 92 4.99 -0.16 16.00
CA ILE A 92 5.18 0.89 15.01
C ILE A 92 6.66 1.28 14.94
N VAL A 93 7.31 1.47 16.09
CA VAL A 93 8.74 1.81 16.15
C VAL A 93 9.59 0.69 15.54
N ARG A 94 9.26 -0.58 15.81
CA ARG A 94 9.92 -1.76 15.21
C ARG A 94 9.71 -1.80 13.71
N LEU A 95 8.48 -1.53 13.23
CA LEU A 95 8.17 -1.49 11.81
C LEU A 95 8.96 -0.40 11.08
N VAL A 96 9.05 0.80 11.66
CA VAL A 96 9.87 1.89 11.10
C VAL A 96 11.33 1.48 10.99
N ALA A 97 11.89 0.86 12.05
CA ALA A 97 13.28 0.39 12.05
C ALA A 97 13.52 -0.74 11.03
N TYR A 98 12.59 -1.69 10.92
CA TYR A 98 12.63 -2.76 9.92
C TYR A 98 12.57 -2.19 8.50
N THR A 99 11.63 -1.29 8.23
CA THR A 99 11.48 -0.62 6.93
C THR A 99 12.73 0.18 6.55
N LYS A 100 13.31 0.93 7.48
CA LYS A 100 14.56 1.66 7.27
C LYS A 100 15.68 0.71 6.85
N ARG A 101 15.86 -0.41 7.55
CA ARG A 101 16.87 -1.43 7.23
C ARG A 101 16.68 -1.98 5.81
N LEU A 102 15.43 -2.24 5.38
CA LEU A 102 15.14 -2.69 4.01
C LEU A 102 15.52 -1.65 2.96
N LEU A 103 15.18 -0.37 3.21
CA LEU A 103 15.44 0.72 2.27
C LEU A 103 16.94 1.04 2.15
N GLU A 104 17.70 0.85 3.22
CA GLU A 104 19.16 1.07 3.28
C GLU A 104 19.98 -0.18 2.89
N GLN A 105 19.34 -1.32 2.65
CA GLN A 105 20.02 -2.56 2.30
C GLN A 105 20.91 -2.39 1.07
N PRO A 106 22.21 -2.72 1.13
CA PRO A 106 23.10 -2.69 -0.03
C PRO A 106 22.71 -3.77 -1.05
N ALA A 107 23.40 -3.79 -2.19
CA ALA A 107 23.33 -4.93 -3.11
C ALA A 107 23.73 -6.21 -2.35
N ARG A 108 23.00 -7.31 -2.61
CA ARG A 108 23.24 -8.58 -1.92
C ARG A 108 24.50 -9.28 -2.45
N GLU A 109 25.20 -9.95 -1.56
CA GLU A 109 26.44 -10.70 -1.91
C GLU A 109 26.18 -11.82 -2.91
N ASP A 110 24.99 -12.41 -2.92
CA ASP A 110 24.58 -13.46 -3.85
C ASP A 110 24.11 -12.95 -5.22
N GLY A 111 24.23 -11.64 -5.46
CA GLY A 111 23.86 -10.99 -6.72
C GLY A 111 22.35 -10.75 -6.91
N ARG A 112 21.50 -11.15 -5.95
CA ARG A 112 20.06 -10.81 -5.99
C ARG A 112 19.86 -9.30 -5.77
N ALA A 113 18.77 -8.78 -6.34
CA ALA A 113 18.36 -7.40 -6.06
C ALA A 113 18.05 -7.20 -4.56
N PRO A 114 18.27 -6.02 -4.00
CA PRO A 114 17.77 -5.68 -2.67
C PRO A 114 16.26 -5.88 -2.56
N VAL A 115 15.77 -6.15 -1.35
CA VAL A 115 14.33 -6.30 -1.09
C VAL A 115 13.59 -5.04 -1.54
N ARG A 116 12.57 -5.21 -2.37
CA ARG A 116 11.70 -4.11 -2.78
C ARG A 116 10.60 -3.88 -1.76
N VAL A 117 10.20 -2.64 -1.58
CA VAL A 117 9.19 -2.27 -0.57
C VAL A 117 7.99 -1.64 -1.26
N ILE A 118 6.79 -2.16 -0.96
CA ILE A 118 5.51 -1.57 -1.34
C ILE A 118 4.86 -1.05 -0.07
N GLY A 119 4.34 0.18 -0.07
CA GLY A 119 3.62 0.77 1.05
C GLY A 119 2.23 1.25 0.66
N VAL A 120 1.20 0.84 1.41
CA VAL A 120 -0.18 1.25 1.19
C VAL A 120 -0.71 1.98 2.42
N CYS A 121 -1.22 3.20 2.25
CA CYS A 121 -1.80 4.07 3.27
C CYS A 121 -0.88 4.24 4.49
N PHE A 122 -1.14 3.56 5.59
CA PHE A 122 -0.24 3.54 6.75
C PHE A 122 1.18 3.08 6.35
N GLY A 123 1.30 2.06 5.50
CA GLY A 123 2.59 1.59 4.99
C GLY A 123 3.33 2.65 4.18
N HIS A 124 2.63 3.48 3.40
CA HIS A 124 3.20 4.65 2.74
C HIS A 124 3.76 5.65 3.75
N GLN A 125 3.02 5.93 4.82
CA GLN A 125 3.44 6.84 5.89
C GLN A 125 4.62 6.27 6.70
N ILE A 126 4.64 4.97 6.96
CA ILE A 126 5.78 4.28 7.61
C ILE A 126 7.06 4.41 6.77
N ILE A 127 6.97 4.24 5.45
CA ILE A 127 8.10 4.47 4.54
C ILE A 127 8.58 5.92 4.64
N GLY A 128 7.65 6.89 4.59
CA GLY A 128 7.99 8.31 4.75
C GLY A 128 8.73 8.58 6.06
N ARG A 129 8.21 8.06 7.19
CA ARG A 129 8.82 8.18 8.51
C ARG A 129 10.20 7.49 8.58
N ALA A 130 10.35 6.32 7.99
CA ALA A 130 11.61 5.59 7.96
C ALA A 130 12.70 6.34 7.16
N MET A 131 12.30 7.14 6.18
CA MET A 131 13.16 8.02 5.39
C MET A 131 13.35 9.41 6.02
N GLY A 132 12.77 9.67 7.20
CA GLY A 132 12.93 10.92 7.96
C GLY A 132 11.98 12.05 7.56
N ALA A 133 10.96 11.78 6.74
CA ALA A 133 9.93 12.78 6.43
C ALA A 133 8.96 12.97 7.60
N PRO A 134 8.43 14.19 7.81
CA PRO A 134 7.42 14.45 8.82
C PRO A 134 6.09 13.80 8.43
N VAL A 135 5.54 13.00 9.34
CA VAL A 135 4.24 12.33 9.20
C VAL A 135 3.33 12.80 10.32
N GLY A 136 2.07 13.07 10.02
CA GLY A 136 1.13 13.54 11.01
C GLY A 136 -0.26 13.74 10.46
N ARG A 137 -1.14 14.27 11.32
CA ARG A 137 -2.53 14.54 10.96
C ARG A 137 -2.66 15.81 10.15
N SER A 138 -3.32 15.72 8.98
CA SER A 138 -3.62 16.87 8.14
C SER A 138 -4.68 17.76 8.79
N ASP A 139 -4.48 19.06 8.71
CA ASP A 139 -5.48 20.09 9.05
C ASP A 139 -6.54 20.29 7.94
N ARG A 140 -6.30 19.71 6.76
CA ARG A 140 -7.23 19.78 5.61
C ARG A 140 -8.35 18.76 5.67
N GLY A 141 -8.40 17.90 6.70
CA GLY A 141 -9.48 16.94 6.92
C GLY A 141 -9.24 15.57 6.28
N TRP A 142 -10.35 14.90 5.99
CA TRP A 142 -10.38 13.54 5.48
C TRP A 142 -10.35 13.49 3.95
N GLU A 143 -9.68 12.48 3.42
CA GLU A 143 -9.90 11.97 2.07
C GLU A 143 -10.50 10.57 2.19
N LEU A 144 -11.72 10.40 1.66
CA LEU A 144 -12.54 9.20 1.83
C LEU A 144 -13.14 8.77 0.51
N SER A 145 -13.33 7.44 0.36
CA SER A 145 -13.98 6.84 -0.81
C SER A 145 -13.17 7.02 -2.10
N VAL A 146 -13.77 6.89 -3.27
CA VAL A 146 -13.07 7.04 -4.55
C VAL A 146 -12.76 8.52 -4.81
N ILE A 147 -11.48 8.83 -5.02
CA ILE A 147 -10.98 10.17 -5.34
C ILE A 147 -10.07 10.08 -6.56
N ASP A 148 -10.16 11.10 -7.43
CA ASP A 148 -9.24 11.30 -8.54
C ASP A 148 -7.93 11.95 -8.04
N MET A 149 -6.81 11.30 -8.27
CA MET A 149 -5.47 11.86 -8.05
C MET A 149 -4.90 12.32 -9.39
N ALA A 150 -4.36 13.53 -9.44
CA ALA A 150 -3.59 14.00 -10.58
C ALA A 150 -2.20 13.32 -10.58
N LEU A 151 -1.79 12.78 -11.73
CA LEU A 151 -0.51 12.11 -11.90
C LEU A 151 0.56 13.09 -12.38
N THR A 152 1.78 12.94 -11.83
CA THR A 152 2.99 13.57 -12.39
C THR A 152 3.38 12.86 -13.70
N ASP A 153 4.35 13.39 -14.45
CA ASP A 153 4.82 12.73 -15.66
C ASP A 153 5.36 11.33 -15.39
N GLU A 154 6.05 11.13 -14.26
CA GLU A 154 6.50 9.81 -13.84
C GLU A 154 5.34 8.91 -13.39
N GLY A 155 4.34 9.48 -12.71
CA GLY A 155 3.10 8.77 -12.36
C GLY A 155 2.37 8.26 -13.60
N LYS A 156 2.26 9.10 -14.64
CA LYS A 156 1.67 8.70 -15.96
C LYS A 156 2.48 7.57 -16.61
N ARG A 157 3.79 7.60 -16.51
CA ARG A 157 4.67 6.53 -17.03
C ARG A 157 4.43 5.20 -16.32
N ILE A 158 4.22 5.24 -15.00
CA ILE A 158 4.06 4.03 -14.16
C ILE A 158 2.63 3.48 -14.22
N PHE A 159 1.62 4.33 -14.05
CA PHE A 159 0.22 3.91 -13.90
C PHE A 159 -0.58 4.00 -15.21
N GLY A 160 -0.15 4.85 -16.15
CA GLY A 160 -0.91 5.21 -17.35
C GLY A 160 -1.98 6.28 -17.07
N GLY A 161 -2.44 6.97 -18.10
CA GLY A 161 -3.47 8.00 -17.98
C GLY A 161 -3.01 9.32 -17.39
N GLU A 162 -3.93 10.26 -17.23
CA GLU A 162 -3.69 11.59 -16.65
C GLU A 162 -4.02 11.64 -15.16
N THR A 163 -4.98 10.83 -14.73
CA THR A 163 -5.46 10.69 -13.36
C THR A 163 -5.51 9.23 -12.95
N LEU A 164 -5.62 8.99 -11.66
CA LEU A 164 -5.77 7.67 -11.06
C LEU A 164 -6.89 7.72 -10.02
N LYS A 165 -7.91 6.88 -10.20
CA LYS A 165 -9.04 6.77 -9.27
C LYS A 165 -8.78 5.67 -8.27
N ILE A 166 -8.89 5.98 -6.98
CA ILE A 166 -8.62 5.00 -5.93
C ILE A 166 -9.43 5.30 -4.68
N HIS A 167 -9.77 4.27 -3.92
CA HIS A 167 -10.34 4.44 -2.59
C HIS A 167 -9.35 5.06 -1.62
N HIS A 168 -9.79 6.05 -0.87
CA HIS A 168 -9.09 6.66 0.24
C HIS A 168 -9.81 6.40 1.55
N MET A 169 -9.07 6.37 2.65
CA MET A 169 -9.59 6.24 4.01
C MET A 169 -8.58 6.83 5.00
N HIS A 170 -8.16 8.08 4.78
CA HIS A 170 -7.11 8.68 5.59
C HIS A 170 -7.37 10.16 5.92
N ARG A 171 -6.72 10.60 7.00
CA ARG A 171 -6.57 11.98 7.42
C ARG A 171 -5.11 12.29 7.78
N ASP A 172 -4.33 11.25 8.05
CA ASP A 172 -2.90 11.37 8.31
C ASP A 172 -2.15 11.30 6.98
N ILE A 173 -1.08 12.10 6.85
CA ILE A 173 -0.31 12.27 5.62
C ILE A 173 1.20 12.37 5.91
N ILE A 174 2.00 12.19 4.87
CA ILE A 174 3.38 12.68 4.83
C ILE A 174 3.31 14.15 4.40
N PHE A 175 3.89 15.08 5.16
CA PHE A 175 3.80 16.53 4.86
C PHE A 175 4.69 16.96 3.70
N GLU A 176 5.79 16.25 3.47
CA GLU A 176 6.71 16.51 2.37
C GLU A 176 7.36 15.23 1.86
N TYR A 177 7.68 15.18 0.59
CA TYR A 177 8.33 14.02 0.00
C TYR A 177 9.71 13.77 0.64
N PRO A 178 10.02 12.52 1.07
CA PRO A 178 11.35 12.17 1.52
C PRO A 178 12.39 12.45 0.43
N LYS A 179 13.59 12.88 0.83
CA LYS A 179 14.68 13.17 -0.09
C LYS A 179 15.03 11.93 -0.95
N GLY A 180 15.15 12.12 -2.23
CA GLY A 180 15.51 11.07 -3.19
C GLY A 180 14.31 10.28 -3.72
N THR A 181 13.09 10.59 -3.30
CA THR A 181 11.86 10.03 -3.90
C THR A 181 11.40 10.84 -5.10
N ILE A 182 10.73 10.15 -6.00
CA ILE A 182 10.07 10.75 -7.17
C ILE A 182 8.58 10.82 -6.85
N PRO A 183 7.96 12.01 -6.86
CA PRO A 183 6.52 12.19 -6.71
C PRO A 183 5.77 11.51 -7.87
N LEU A 184 4.68 10.80 -7.58
CA LEU A 184 3.86 10.14 -8.61
C LEU A 184 2.46 10.74 -8.73
N ALA A 185 1.86 11.17 -7.63
CA ALA A 185 0.47 11.65 -7.62
C ALA A 185 0.23 12.66 -6.49
N HIS A 186 -0.76 13.52 -6.69
CA HIS A 186 -1.23 14.46 -5.69
C HIS A 186 -2.74 14.74 -5.81
N THR A 187 -3.32 15.27 -4.73
CA THR A 187 -4.66 15.89 -4.72
C THR A 187 -4.57 17.32 -4.20
N ALA A 188 -5.68 18.03 -4.19
CA ALA A 188 -5.75 19.36 -3.57
C ALA A 188 -5.56 19.30 -2.04
N VAL A 189 -5.90 18.18 -1.40
CA VAL A 189 -5.83 17.97 0.05
C VAL A 189 -4.46 17.42 0.48
N CYS A 190 -3.90 16.50 -0.30
CA CYS A 190 -2.62 15.85 0.00
C CYS A 190 -1.67 15.91 -1.19
N ALA A 191 -0.55 16.59 -1.01
CA ALA A 191 0.48 16.72 -2.06
C ALA A 191 1.31 15.42 -2.25
N THR A 192 1.30 14.53 -1.26
CA THR A 192 2.17 13.34 -1.19
C THR A 192 1.38 12.04 -1.32
N GLN A 193 0.56 11.93 -2.36
CA GLN A 193 -0.33 10.79 -2.57
C GLN A 193 0.38 9.50 -3.03
N ALA A 194 1.50 9.62 -3.74
CA ALA A 194 2.30 8.48 -4.14
C ALA A 194 3.74 8.86 -4.42
N MET A 195 4.66 7.95 -4.13
CA MET A 195 6.11 8.16 -4.27
C MET A 195 6.83 6.91 -4.72
N TYR A 196 7.99 7.09 -5.34
CA TYR A 196 8.75 6.03 -5.97
C TYR A 196 10.26 6.25 -5.86
N ILE A 197 10.99 5.16 -5.68
CA ILE A 197 12.44 5.06 -5.93
C ILE A 197 12.64 3.83 -6.83
N PRO A 198 13.20 4.00 -8.05
CA PRO A 198 13.41 2.89 -8.99
C PRO A 198 14.07 1.69 -8.33
N LYS A 199 13.52 0.50 -8.57
CA LYS A 199 14.03 -0.79 -8.06
C LYS A 199 14.13 -0.90 -6.53
N ARG A 200 13.59 0.06 -5.76
CA ARG A 200 13.70 0.10 -4.31
C ARG A 200 12.35 0.14 -3.61
N MET A 201 11.52 1.12 -3.95
CA MET A 201 10.21 1.23 -3.33
C MET A 201 9.19 1.94 -4.20
N ILE A 202 7.92 1.57 -4.03
CA ILE A 202 6.74 2.28 -4.52
C ILE A 202 5.71 2.34 -3.41
N ALA A 203 5.12 3.51 -3.20
CA ALA A 203 4.14 3.67 -2.13
C ALA A 203 3.04 4.65 -2.51
N LEU A 204 1.82 4.39 -2.04
CA LEU A 204 0.67 5.26 -2.26
C LEU A 204 -0.24 5.34 -1.03
N GLN A 205 -0.87 6.51 -0.87
CA GLN A 205 -1.72 6.83 0.28
C GLN A 205 -3.12 6.21 0.15
N GLY A 206 -3.60 5.99 -1.06
CA GLY A 206 -4.88 5.32 -1.31
C GLY A 206 -4.77 3.79 -1.21
N HIS A 207 -5.94 3.13 -1.28
CA HIS A 207 -6.14 1.69 -1.07
C HIS A 207 -6.54 0.99 -2.37
N PRO A 208 -5.60 0.38 -3.13
CA PRO A 208 -5.94 -0.37 -4.34
C PRO A 208 -6.72 -1.66 -4.03
N GLU A 209 -6.58 -2.19 -2.83
CA GLU A 209 -7.16 -3.45 -2.36
C GLU A 209 -8.62 -3.32 -1.90
N PHE A 210 -9.10 -2.10 -1.65
CA PHE A 210 -10.44 -1.89 -1.12
C PHE A 210 -11.51 -2.09 -2.20
N THR A 211 -12.65 -2.66 -1.76
CA THR A 211 -13.87 -2.78 -2.54
C THR A 211 -14.94 -1.84 -1.98
N GLU A 212 -16.02 -1.59 -2.77
CA GLU A 212 -17.17 -0.83 -2.32
C GLU A 212 -17.66 -1.27 -0.95
N ASP A 213 -17.88 -2.59 -0.76
CA ASP A 213 -18.38 -3.16 0.48
C ASP A 213 -17.48 -2.88 1.68
N MET A 214 -16.15 -2.97 1.49
CA MET A 214 -15.19 -2.71 2.56
C MET A 214 -15.26 -1.25 2.99
N VAL A 215 -15.22 -0.34 2.01
CA VAL A 215 -15.22 1.10 2.30
C VAL A 215 -16.55 1.51 2.92
N ARG A 216 -17.68 1.02 2.41
CA ARG A 216 -19.00 1.26 2.97
C ARG A 216 -19.07 0.85 4.44
N ALA A 217 -18.66 -0.38 4.77
CA ALA A 217 -18.69 -0.88 6.14
C ALA A 217 -17.77 -0.10 7.09
N ILE A 218 -16.58 0.34 6.60
CA ILE A 218 -15.67 1.17 7.40
C ILE A 218 -16.23 2.58 7.61
N LEU A 219 -16.83 3.19 6.58
CA LEU A 219 -17.46 4.49 6.65
C LEU A 219 -18.61 4.50 7.68
N GLU A 220 -19.53 3.52 7.57
CA GLU A 220 -20.67 3.35 8.50
C GLU A 220 -20.16 3.19 9.94
N MET A 221 -19.23 2.28 10.20
CA MET A 221 -18.68 2.06 11.54
C MET A 221 -18.02 3.33 12.11
N ARG A 222 -17.26 4.09 11.30
CA ARG A 222 -16.59 5.30 11.77
C ARG A 222 -17.54 6.48 11.95
N HIS A 223 -18.57 6.56 11.14
CA HIS A 223 -19.65 7.54 11.27
C HIS A 223 -20.48 7.30 12.54
N ASP A 224 -20.93 6.05 12.77
CA ASP A 224 -21.65 5.64 13.97
C ASP A 224 -20.83 5.86 15.24
N GLY A 225 -19.52 5.72 15.15
CA GLY A 225 -18.55 6.03 16.22
C GLY A 225 -18.23 7.51 16.38
N GLY A 226 -18.84 8.42 15.61
CA GLY A 226 -18.62 9.87 15.69
C GLY A 226 -17.27 10.34 15.19
N ILE A 227 -16.51 9.49 14.44
CA ILE A 227 -15.18 9.82 13.91
C ILE A 227 -15.29 10.61 12.61
N ILE A 228 -16.26 10.29 11.77
CA ILE A 228 -16.53 10.96 10.50
C ILE A 228 -17.80 11.81 10.65
N PRO A 229 -17.74 13.14 10.42
CA PRO A 229 -18.92 14.02 10.47
C PRO A 229 -19.93 13.71 9.36
N ASP A 230 -21.21 14.01 9.59
CA ASP A 230 -22.36 13.73 8.70
C ASP A 230 -22.10 14.12 7.24
N GLY A 231 -21.81 15.40 6.97
CA GLY A 231 -21.62 15.88 5.60
C GLY A 231 -20.42 15.26 4.88
N VAL A 232 -19.36 14.87 5.63
CA VAL A 232 -18.19 14.16 5.08
C VAL A 232 -18.55 12.71 4.78
N PHE A 233 -19.36 12.07 5.63
CA PHE A 233 -19.87 10.73 5.43
C PHE A 233 -20.79 10.65 4.20
N GLU A 234 -21.75 11.57 4.08
CA GLU A 234 -22.70 11.61 2.95
C GLU A 234 -21.98 11.79 1.61
N ASP A 235 -21.01 12.71 1.54
CA ASP A 235 -20.17 12.92 0.36
C ASP A 235 -19.37 11.65 0.00
N ALA A 236 -18.74 11.00 0.98
CA ALA A 236 -17.99 9.77 0.76
C ALA A 236 -18.89 8.61 0.30
N MET A 237 -20.08 8.47 0.90
CA MET A 237 -21.05 7.44 0.51
C MET A 237 -21.59 7.66 -0.90
N GLY A 238 -21.66 8.89 -1.38
CA GLY A 238 -22.04 9.21 -2.76
C GLY A 238 -21.05 8.70 -3.80
N ARG A 239 -19.80 8.43 -3.43
CA ARG A 239 -18.71 7.99 -4.33
C ARG A 239 -18.22 6.57 -4.06
N VAL A 240 -18.78 5.87 -3.07
CA VAL A 240 -18.27 4.56 -2.63
C VAL A 240 -18.38 3.47 -3.71
N ALA A 241 -19.35 3.59 -4.62
CA ALA A 241 -19.58 2.65 -5.71
C ALA A 241 -18.91 3.07 -7.04
N ASP A 242 -18.17 4.16 -7.05
CA ASP A 242 -17.49 4.62 -8.25
C ASP A 242 -16.42 3.62 -8.68
N ALA A 243 -16.22 3.48 -9.99
CA ALA A 243 -15.16 2.65 -10.53
C ALA A 243 -13.78 3.21 -10.11
N HIS A 244 -12.85 2.30 -9.80
CA HIS A 244 -11.49 2.66 -9.37
C HIS A 244 -10.43 1.77 -10.04
N ASP A 245 -9.18 2.23 -10.01
CA ASP A 245 -8.06 1.65 -10.75
C ASP A 245 -7.24 0.64 -9.93
N GLY A 246 -7.79 0.05 -8.86
CA GLY A 246 -7.05 -0.82 -7.94
C GLY A 246 -6.29 -1.95 -8.64
N VAL A 247 -6.92 -2.64 -9.60
CA VAL A 247 -6.27 -3.72 -10.38
C VAL A 247 -5.15 -3.18 -11.28
N ALA A 248 -5.32 -2.00 -11.88
CA ALA A 248 -4.27 -1.37 -12.69
C ALA A 248 -3.05 -0.99 -11.84
N ILE A 249 -3.29 -0.48 -10.62
CA ILE A 249 -2.24 -0.20 -9.63
C ILE A 249 -1.49 -1.48 -9.24
N ALA A 250 -2.22 -2.57 -8.98
CA ALA A 250 -1.59 -3.85 -8.65
C ALA A 250 -0.73 -4.39 -9.81
N ARG A 251 -1.14 -4.18 -11.06
CA ARG A 251 -0.31 -4.48 -12.24
C ARG A 251 0.95 -3.61 -12.28
N ALA A 252 0.87 -2.34 -11.89
CA ALA A 252 2.05 -1.49 -11.78
C ALA A 252 2.99 -1.98 -10.65
N PHE A 253 2.45 -2.46 -9.52
CA PHE A 253 3.25 -3.11 -8.48
C PHE A 253 3.97 -4.35 -9.01
N LEU A 254 3.29 -5.23 -9.76
CA LEU A 254 3.92 -6.42 -10.36
C LEU A 254 5.06 -6.04 -11.32
N LYS A 255 4.89 -4.99 -12.12
CA LYS A 255 5.97 -4.47 -12.99
C LYS A 255 7.14 -3.97 -12.17
N PHE A 256 6.87 -3.14 -11.15
CA PHE A 256 7.89 -2.65 -10.22
C PHE A 256 8.67 -3.79 -9.57
N LEU A 257 8.00 -4.86 -9.16
CA LEU A 257 8.65 -6.04 -8.54
C LEU A 257 9.58 -6.79 -9.51
N ARG A 258 9.51 -6.51 -10.80
CA ARG A 258 10.33 -7.15 -11.84
C ARG A 258 11.35 -6.22 -12.52
N GLU A 259 11.41 -4.95 -12.10
CA GLU A 259 12.47 -4.02 -12.53
C GLU A 259 13.85 -4.56 -12.10
#